data_a311dafeccfc0b8c128e559e85b27727
#
_entry.id   a311dafeccfc0b8c128e559e85b27727
#
_cell.length_a   1.000
_cell.length_b   1.000
_cell.length_c   1.000
_cell.angle_alpha   90.00
_cell.angle_beta   90.00
_cell.angle_gamma   90.00
#
_symmetry.space_group_name_H-M   'P 1'
#
loop_
_entity.id
_entity.type
_entity.pdbx_description
1 polymer ?
#
loop_
_entity_poly.entity_id
_entity_poly.type
_entity_poly.pdbx_seq_one_letter_code
_entity_poly.pdbx_strand_id
1 'polypeptide(L)'
;MTLLAAAVCPHPPLLVPQVAGRDPIDVRDQALAAVRRLCALEPDRIVLVGDDATEAVYDETSVGSLAGFGVDLTFPLARPATAKTTVKTTASAAGAGVSSRRRLPLSLTIGAWLLGEAGWAGPCAARGVPATTTPAAAAELGAGLVDAAAADGSRLALLIMGDASARRTVKAPGSLDPRADAHDASVAAALAALDVDALLALDPELSRDLLAPGRASWQVLAGALRRATPTDPARSWHSEVRYDDAPFGVGYLVVGWERSGH
;
A
#
# COMPACT_ATOMS: atom_id res chain seq x y z
N MET A 1 -17.85 6.94 -13.00
CA MET A 1 -16.58 7.41 -12.42
C MET A 1 -15.85 6.20 -11.88
N THR A 2 -14.64 5.90 -12.36
CA THR A 2 -14.00 4.60 -12.12
C THR A 2 -13.07 4.60 -10.89
N LEU A 3 -12.10 5.51 -10.79
CA LEU A 3 -11.25 5.64 -9.61
C LEU A 3 -11.89 6.64 -8.64
N LEU A 4 -12.18 6.19 -7.41
CA LEU A 4 -12.80 6.98 -6.36
C LEU A 4 -11.78 7.62 -5.43
N ALA A 5 -10.83 6.81 -4.97
CA ALA A 5 -9.89 7.20 -3.94
C ALA A 5 -8.65 6.30 -3.96
N ALA A 6 -7.60 6.77 -3.30
CA ALA A 6 -6.44 5.98 -2.94
C ALA A 6 -5.97 6.31 -1.52
N ALA A 7 -5.39 5.33 -0.84
CA ALA A 7 -4.64 5.53 0.39
C ALA A 7 -3.21 5.03 0.20
N VAL A 8 -2.23 5.85 0.55
CA VAL A 8 -0.82 5.48 0.65
C VAL A 8 -0.54 5.16 2.10
N CYS A 9 0.01 3.99 2.38
CA CYS A 9 0.34 3.54 3.72
C CYS A 9 1.71 2.87 3.74
N PRO A 10 2.47 3.01 4.82
CA PRO A 10 3.72 2.28 5.02
C PRO A 10 3.42 0.82 5.40
N HIS A 11 4.44 -0.04 5.30
CA HIS A 11 4.25 -1.47 5.57
C HIS A 11 5.24 -2.10 6.56
N PRO A 12 5.75 -1.37 7.56
CA PRO A 12 6.61 -2.02 8.55
C PRO A 12 5.79 -3.03 9.38
N PRO A 13 6.38 -4.21 9.71
CA PRO A 13 5.70 -5.21 10.54
C PRO A 13 5.23 -4.69 11.89
N LEU A 14 5.89 -3.64 12.39
CA LEU A 14 5.57 -3.00 13.67
C LEU A 14 4.19 -2.32 13.70
N LEU A 15 3.53 -2.13 12.55
CA LEU A 15 2.13 -1.70 12.53
C LEU A 15 1.21 -2.73 13.20
N VAL A 16 1.60 -4.02 13.18
CA VAL A 16 0.82 -5.09 13.79
C VAL A 16 1.15 -5.19 15.27
N PRO A 17 0.18 -4.98 16.20
CA PRO A 17 0.44 -4.93 17.64
C PRO A 17 1.14 -6.17 18.21
N GLN A 18 0.89 -7.33 17.65
CA GLN A 18 1.50 -8.58 18.08
C GLN A 18 3.01 -8.67 17.76
N VAL A 19 3.49 -7.86 16.81
CA VAL A 19 4.92 -7.76 16.46
C VAL A 19 5.59 -6.66 17.29
N ALA A 20 4.97 -5.48 17.38
CA ALA A 20 5.55 -4.29 18.03
C ALA A 20 5.29 -4.19 19.53
N GLY A 21 4.45 -5.08 20.10
CA GLY A 21 3.90 -4.87 21.43
C GLY A 21 2.69 -3.93 21.42
N ARG A 22 2.22 -3.59 22.64
CA ARG A 22 0.98 -2.81 22.81
C ARG A 22 1.18 -1.29 22.80
N ASP A 23 2.40 -0.82 22.66
CA ASP A 23 2.67 0.62 22.67
C ASP A 23 1.96 1.29 21.48
N PRO A 24 1.30 2.42 21.71
CA PRO A 24 0.68 3.18 20.63
C PRO A 24 1.77 3.64 19.67
N ILE A 25 1.49 3.50 18.37
CA ILE A 25 2.35 3.97 17.30
C ILE A 25 1.50 4.85 16.41
N ASP A 26 1.75 6.15 16.42
CA ASP A 26 0.94 7.14 15.71
C ASP A 26 0.72 6.78 14.24
N VAL A 27 1.76 6.28 13.56
CA VAL A 27 1.64 5.86 12.16
C VAL A 27 0.64 4.73 11.94
N ARG A 28 0.46 3.82 12.92
CA ARG A 28 -0.56 2.77 12.87
C ARG A 28 -1.96 3.37 12.84
N ASP A 29 -2.23 4.29 13.76
CA ASP A 29 -3.56 4.89 13.91
C ASP A 29 -3.91 5.72 12.68
N GLN A 30 -2.93 6.46 12.12
CA GLN A 30 -3.13 7.22 10.88
C GLN A 30 -3.34 6.30 9.66
N ALA A 31 -2.59 5.21 9.54
CA ALA A 31 -2.78 4.22 8.47
C ALA A 31 -4.18 3.58 8.55
N LEU A 32 -4.61 3.16 9.76
CA LEU A 32 -5.95 2.62 9.97
C LEU A 32 -7.03 3.67 9.66
N ALA A 33 -6.84 4.93 10.04
CA ALA A 33 -7.78 5.99 9.73
C ALA A 33 -7.91 6.22 8.21
N ALA A 34 -6.79 6.24 7.48
CA ALA A 34 -6.78 6.37 6.02
C ALA A 34 -7.52 5.21 5.34
N VAL A 35 -7.25 3.96 5.77
CA VAL A 35 -7.89 2.78 5.18
C VAL A 35 -9.37 2.71 5.54
N ARG A 36 -9.78 3.06 6.77
CA ARG A 36 -11.20 3.17 7.14
C ARG A 36 -11.94 4.22 6.30
N ARG A 37 -11.28 5.36 6.03
CA ARG A 37 -11.84 6.37 5.14
C ARG A 37 -12.01 5.85 3.72
N LEU A 38 -11.01 5.13 3.20
CA LEU A 38 -11.07 4.46 1.90
C LEU A 38 -12.26 3.50 1.81
N CYS A 39 -12.46 2.66 2.83
CA CYS A 39 -13.57 1.72 2.91
C CYS A 39 -14.95 2.42 3.02
N ALA A 40 -15.00 3.54 3.74
CA ALA A 40 -16.25 4.30 3.94
C ALA A 40 -16.79 4.96 2.66
N LEU A 41 -15.99 5.05 1.59
CA LEU A 41 -16.45 5.47 0.27
C LEU A 41 -17.18 4.36 -0.50
N GLU A 42 -17.28 3.17 0.10
CA GLU A 42 -17.99 2.01 -0.45
C GLU A 42 -17.58 1.69 -1.90
N PRO A 43 -16.28 1.55 -2.21
CA PRO A 43 -15.87 1.12 -3.54
C PRO A 43 -16.41 -0.28 -3.84
N ASP A 44 -16.62 -0.59 -5.13
CA ASP A 44 -17.05 -1.94 -5.52
C ASP A 44 -15.91 -2.95 -5.37
N ARG A 45 -14.65 -2.47 -5.45
CA ARG A 45 -13.44 -3.27 -5.16
C ARG A 45 -12.27 -2.39 -4.69
N ILE A 46 -11.37 -3.01 -3.90
CA ILE A 46 -10.08 -2.44 -3.56
C ILE A 46 -8.97 -3.26 -4.20
N VAL A 47 -7.99 -2.59 -4.82
CA VAL A 47 -6.76 -3.23 -5.28
C VAL A 47 -5.61 -2.73 -4.43
N LEU A 48 -4.91 -3.69 -3.78
CA LEU A 48 -3.65 -3.43 -3.10
C LEU A 48 -2.52 -3.39 -4.12
N VAL A 49 -1.59 -2.45 -3.95
CA VAL A 49 -0.34 -2.40 -4.71
C VAL A 49 0.81 -2.28 -3.72
N GLY A 50 1.84 -3.09 -3.85
CA GLY A 50 2.98 -3.07 -2.95
C GLY A 50 4.23 -3.71 -3.56
N ASP A 51 5.38 -3.49 -2.94
CA ASP A 51 6.63 -4.07 -3.40
C ASP A 51 6.62 -5.61 -3.31
N ASP A 52 7.26 -6.23 -4.30
CA ASP A 52 7.44 -7.67 -4.39
C ASP A 52 8.79 -7.97 -5.08
N ALA A 53 9.29 -9.17 -4.92
CA ALA A 53 10.49 -9.62 -5.61
C ALA A 53 10.28 -9.76 -7.13
N THR A 54 9.05 -10.06 -7.54
CA THR A 54 8.64 -10.23 -8.94
C THR A 54 7.30 -9.57 -9.21
N GLU A 55 7.03 -9.23 -10.46
CA GLU A 55 5.68 -8.81 -10.84
C GLU A 55 4.70 -9.96 -10.62
N ALA A 56 3.63 -9.70 -9.88
CA ALA A 56 2.69 -10.72 -9.48
C ALA A 56 1.26 -10.21 -9.34
N VAL A 57 0.31 -11.09 -9.63
CA VAL A 57 -1.11 -10.91 -9.38
C VAL A 57 -1.54 -11.86 -8.27
N TYR A 58 -2.24 -11.33 -7.30
CA TYR A 58 -2.77 -12.06 -6.17
C TYR A 58 -4.30 -11.93 -6.15
N ASP A 59 -4.95 -13.05 -6.05
CA ASP A 59 -6.41 -13.15 -5.96
C ASP A 59 -6.88 -13.29 -4.51
N GLU A 60 -8.19 -13.38 -4.34
CA GLU A 60 -8.87 -13.49 -3.05
C GLU A 60 -8.41 -14.70 -2.19
N THR A 61 -7.83 -15.73 -2.80
CA THR A 61 -7.37 -16.93 -2.09
C THR A 61 -5.99 -16.76 -1.46
N SER A 62 -5.29 -15.69 -1.81
CA SER A 62 -3.94 -15.40 -1.35
C SER A 62 -3.91 -15.03 0.13
N VAL A 63 -2.81 -15.39 0.82
CA VAL A 63 -2.70 -15.23 2.27
C VAL A 63 -1.33 -14.66 2.64
N GLY A 64 -1.33 -13.61 3.46
CA GLY A 64 -0.14 -13.08 4.11
C GLY A 64 0.17 -13.80 5.42
N SER A 65 1.43 -13.80 5.84
CA SER A 65 1.87 -14.40 7.10
C SER A 65 2.99 -13.60 7.74
N LEU A 66 2.92 -13.42 9.05
CA LEU A 66 3.97 -12.81 9.88
C LEU A 66 4.79 -13.84 10.67
N ALA A 67 4.73 -15.12 10.33
CA ALA A 67 5.53 -16.16 10.98
C ALA A 67 7.05 -15.86 10.92
N GLY A 68 7.52 -15.21 9.85
CA GLY A 68 8.91 -14.75 9.73
C GLY A 68 9.32 -13.67 10.74
N PHE A 69 8.37 -13.04 11.41
CA PHE A 69 8.56 -12.04 12.46
C PHE A 69 8.24 -12.59 13.86
N GLY A 70 8.20 -13.90 13.99
CA GLY A 70 8.02 -14.57 15.30
C GLY A 70 6.57 -14.63 15.79
N VAL A 71 5.59 -14.25 14.96
CA VAL A 71 4.16 -14.33 15.32
C VAL A 71 3.39 -15.20 14.33
N ASP A 72 2.64 -16.18 14.85
CA ASP A 72 1.82 -17.09 14.04
C ASP A 72 0.48 -16.44 13.68
N LEU A 73 0.55 -15.43 12.82
CA LEU A 73 -0.60 -14.70 12.29
C LEU A 73 -0.66 -14.81 10.79
N THR A 74 -1.88 -15.00 10.27
CA THR A 74 -2.16 -15.03 8.84
C THR A 74 -3.32 -14.08 8.51
N PHE A 75 -3.20 -13.43 7.35
CA PHE A 75 -4.16 -12.43 6.88
C PHE A 75 -4.60 -12.82 5.45
N PRO A 76 -5.83 -13.35 5.28
CA PRO A 76 -6.37 -13.59 3.94
C PRO A 76 -6.61 -12.26 3.23
N LEU A 77 -6.36 -12.21 1.93
CA LEU A 77 -6.59 -11.01 1.12
C LEU A 77 -8.08 -10.66 1.06
N ALA A 78 -8.96 -11.67 0.90
CA ALA A 78 -10.40 -11.49 1.03
C ALA A 78 -10.93 -12.12 2.32
N ARG A 79 -11.87 -11.45 2.96
CA ARG A 79 -12.56 -11.94 4.17
C ARG A 79 -14.00 -12.25 3.83
N PRO A 80 -14.53 -13.43 4.20
CA PRO A 80 -15.97 -13.67 4.09
C PRO A 80 -16.72 -12.72 5.03
N ALA A 81 -17.82 -12.17 4.56
CA ALA A 81 -18.66 -11.17 5.25
C ALA A 81 -19.12 -11.57 6.68
N THR A 82 -18.99 -12.84 7.05
CA THR A 82 -19.40 -13.41 8.36
C THR A 82 -18.24 -13.62 9.33
N ALA A 83 -17.00 -13.35 8.97
CA ALA A 83 -15.84 -13.58 9.84
C ALA A 83 -15.62 -12.39 10.78
N LYS A 84 -16.23 -12.42 11.97
CA LYS A 84 -15.72 -11.64 13.12
C LYS A 84 -14.26 -12.03 13.33
N THR A 85 -13.41 -11.04 13.61
CA THR A 85 -11.98 -11.24 13.89
C THR A 85 -11.78 -12.35 14.91
N THR A 86 -11.54 -13.57 14.45
CA THR A 86 -11.14 -14.66 15.31
C THR A 86 -9.68 -14.92 14.98
N VAL A 87 -8.79 -14.45 15.85
CA VAL A 87 -7.41 -14.91 15.93
C VAL A 87 -7.50 -16.41 16.22
N LYS A 88 -7.52 -17.23 15.21
CA LYS A 88 -7.35 -18.68 15.40
C LYS A 88 -5.87 -18.98 15.31
N THR A 89 -5.26 -19.16 16.46
CA THR A 89 -4.07 -19.99 16.61
C THR A 89 -4.45 -21.39 16.15
N THR A 90 -4.28 -21.72 14.87
CA THR A 90 -4.43 -23.09 14.39
C THR A 90 -3.07 -23.75 14.41
N ALA A 91 -2.83 -24.50 15.50
CA ALA A 91 -1.83 -25.55 15.46
C ALA A 91 -2.14 -26.49 14.29
N SER A 92 -1.12 -26.75 13.49
CA SER A 92 -0.95 -27.80 12.49
C SER A 92 -2.12 -28.77 12.32
N ALA A 93 -2.86 -28.66 11.21
CA ALA A 93 -3.52 -29.80 10.60
C ALA A 93 -2.84 -30.05 9.25
N ALA A 94 -1.87 -30.96 9.25
CA ALA A 94 -1.38 -31.60 8.04
C ALA A 94 -2.51 -32.51 7.52
N GLY A 95 -2.96 -32.28 6.29
CA GLY A 95 -3.77 -33.26 5.57
C GLY A 95 -4.92 -32.69 4.77
N ALA A 96 -4.80 -32.89 3.46
CA ALA A 96 -5.80 -32.87 2.40
C ALA A 96 -5.95 -31.55 1.61
N GLY A 97 -5.41 -31.56 0.38
CA GLY A 97 -5.97 -30.83 -0.77
C GLY A 97 -5.85 -29.30 -0.74
N VAL A 98 -4.71 -28.74 -0.33
CA VAL A 98 -4.44 -27.30 -0.47
C VAL A 98 -3.96 -27.05 -1.90
N SER A 99 -4.87 -26.61 -2.78
CA SER A 99 -4.49 -25.76 -3.89
C SER A 99 -3.52 -24.71 -3.32
N SER A 100 -2.30 -24.59 -3.86
CA SER A 100 -1.22 -23.80 -3.27
C SER A 100 -1.63 -22.33 -3.21
N ARG A 101 -2.17 -21.90 -2.08
CA ARG A 101 -2.50 -20.50 -1.82
C ARG A 101 -1.23 -19.67 -1.98
N ARG A 102 -1.29 -18.69 -2.85
CA ARG A 102 -0.14 -17.82 -3.09
C ARG A 102 0.14 -16.99 -1.84
N ARG A 103 1.40 -16.97 -1.39
CA ARG A 103 1.80 -16.18 -0.23
C ARG A 103 2.00 -14.74 -0.65
N LEU A 104 1.39 -13.81 0.09
CA LEU A 104 1.61 -12.39 -0.10
C LEU A 104 3.01 -12.00 0.40
N PRO A 105 3.73 -11.09 -0.28
CA PRO A 105 4.92 -10.43 0.25
C PRO A 105 4.55 -9.56 1.46
N LEU A 106 5.56 -9.05 2.17
CA LEU A 106 5.34 -8.29 3.41
C LEU A 106 4.44 -7.07 3.18
N SER A 107 4.70 -6.28 2.17
CA SER A 107 3.93 -5.07 1.85
C SER A 107 2.43 -5.39 1.73
N LEU A 108 2.09 -6.39 0.92
CA LEU A 108 0.70 -6.81 0.70
C LEU A 108 0.12 -7.54 1.92
N THR A 109 0.95 -8.20 2.73
CA THR A 109 0.54 -8.82 4.01
C THR A 109 0.06 -7.75 4.99
N ILE A 110 0.81 -6.66 5.13
CA ILE A 110 0.42 -5.53 5.98
C ILE A 110 -0.82 -4.82 5.42
N GLY A 111 -0.91 -4.64 4.10
CA GLY A 111 -2.11 -4.10 3.45
C GLY A 111 -3.36 -4.95 3.72
N ALA A 112 -3.25 -6.28 3.62
CA ALA A 112 -4.35 -7.20 3.94
C ALA A 112 -4.75 -7.12 5.43
N TRP A 113 -3.77 -6.96 6.34
CA TRP A 113 -4.03 -6.71 7.75
C TRP A 113 -4.80 -5.39 7.95
N LEU A 114 -4.34 -4.29 7.35
CA LEU A 114 -5.00 -2.97 7.44
C LEU A 114 -6.46 -3.03 6.96
N LEU A 115 -6.72 -3.67 5.82
CA LEU A 115 -8.09 -3.88 5.32
C LEU A 115 -8.94 -4.69 6.30
N GLY A 116 -8.36 -5.74 6.88
CA GLY A 116 -9.03 -6.55 7.88
C GLY A 116 -9.41 -5.76 9.14
N GLU A 117 -8.50 -4.94 9.67
CA GLU A 117 -8.75 -4.07 10.84
C GLU A 117 -9.72 -2.92 10.51
N ALA A 118 -9.74 -2.47 9.26
CA ALA A 118 -10.73 -1.49 8.77
C ALA A 118 -12.13 -2.11 8.54
N GLY A 119 -12.26 -3.45 8.62
CA GLY A 119 -13.53 -4.15 8.45
C GLY A 119 -13.94 -4.35 6.99
N TRP A 120 -13.02 -4.22 6.03
CA TRP A 120 -13.32 -4.47 4.62
C TRP A 120 -13.70 -5.94 4.38
N ALA A 121 -14.83 -6.17 3.73
CA ALA A 121 -15.34 -7.50 3.36
C ALA A 121 -15.74 -7.58 1.88
N GLY A 122 -15.49 -6.54 1.10
CA GLY A 122 -15.76 -6.51 -0.34
C GLY A 122 -14.66 -7.17 -1.17
N PRO A 123 -14.83 -7.23 -2.49
CA PRO A 123 -13.86 -7.77 -3.43
C PRO A 123 -12.49 -7.11 -3.28
N CYS A 124 -11.43 -7.94 -3.30
CA CYS A 124 -10.06 -7.47 -3.15
C CYS A 124 -9.11 -8.30 -4.02
N ALA A 125 -8.19 -7.62 -4.67
CA ALA A 125 -7.07 -8.22 -5.40
C ALA A 125 -5.78 -7.49 -5.04
N ALA A 126 -4.62 -8.06 -5.36
CA ALA A 126 -3.37 -7.34 -5.14
C ALA A 126 -2.39 -7.48 -6.30
N ARG A 127 -1.49 -6.51 -6.40
CA ARG A 127 -0.39 -6.41 -7.37
C ARG A 127 0.93 -6.28 -6.64
N GLY A 128 1.82 -7.23 -6.85
CA GLY A 128 3.22 -7.13 -6.46
C GLY A 128 4.00 -6.41 -7.56
N VAL A 129 4.79 -5.41 -7.20
CA VAL A 129 5.54 -4.56 -8.13
C VAL A 129 7.01 -4.57 -7.75
N PRO A 130 7.91 -5.10 -8.61
CA PRO A 130 9.34 -5.13 -8.31
C PRO A 130 9.96 -3.74 -8.21
N ALA A 131 10.97 -3.60 -7.35
CA ALA A 131 11.76 -2.38 -7.27
C ALA A 131 12.48 -2.02 -8.60
N THR A 132 12.66 -3.00 -9.49
CA THR A 132 13.24 -2.83 -10.83
C THR A 132 12.26 -2.33 -11.87
N THR A 133 10.96 -2.26 -11.57
CA THR A 133 9.94 -1.77 -12.49
C THR A 133 10.26 -0.33 -12.91
N THR A 134 10.28 -0.09 -14.21
CA THR A 134 10.52 1.26 -14.76
C THR A 134 9.34 2.19 -14.47
N PRO A 135 9.55 3.51 -14.39
CA PRO A 135 8.45 4.46 -14.21
C PRO A 135 7.34 4.32 -15.26
N ALA A 136 7.72 4.07 -16.52
CA ALA A 136 6.75 3.86 -17.61
C ALA A 136 5.90 2.59 -17.38
N ALA A 137 6.53 1.46 -17.05
CA ALA A 137 5.82 0.21 -16.79
C ALA A 137 4.92 0.31 -15.55
N ALA A 138 5.37 1.01 -14.51
CA ALA A 138 4.55 1.27 -13.32
C ALA A 138 3.32 2.14 -13.67
N ALA A 139 3.52 3.18 -14.48
CA ALA A 139 2.41 4.04 -14.94
C ALA A 139 1.41 3.25 -15.80
N GLU A 140 1.88 2.40 -16.69
CA GLU A 140 1.03 1.52 -17.52
C GLU A 140 0.22 0.54 -16.67
N LEU A 141 0.84 -0.06 -15.65
CA LEU A 141 0.13 -0.91 -14.69
C LEU A 141 -1.00 -0.13 -14.00
N GLY A 142 -0.72 1.08 -13.51
CA GLY A 142 -1.73 1.94 -12.88
C GLY A 142 -2.88 2.30 -13.81
N ALA A 143 -2.57 2.68 -15.05
CA ALA A 143 -3.56 2.97 -16.09
C ALA A 143 -4.43 1.73 -16.39
N GLY A 144 -3.82 0.55 -16.49
CA GLY A 144 -4.51 -0.71 -16.72
C GLY A 144 -5.50 -1.09 -15.62
N LEU A 145 -5.20 -0.77 -14.35
CA LEU A 145 -6.14 -0.98 -13.25
C LEU A 145 -7.40 -0.14 -13.40
N VAL A 146 -7.25 1.12 -13.83
CA VAL A 146 -8.37 2.03 -14.09
C VAL A 146 -9.17 1.57 -15.30
N ASP A 147 -8.50 1.16 -16.38
CA ASP A 147 -9.16 0.68 -17.59
C ASP A 147 -9.96 -0.60 -17.35
N ALA A 148 -9.40 -1.54 -16.59
CA ALA A 148 -10.10 -2.75 -16.20
C ALA A 148 -11.37 -2.45 -15.36
N ALA A 149 -11.29 -1.48 -14.45
CA ALA A 149 -12.46 -1.06 -13.68
C ALA A 149 -13.49 -0.29 -14.54
N ALA A 150 -13.03 0.48 -15.54
CA ALA A 150 -13.92 1.15 -16.46
C ALA A 150 -14.67 0.15 -17.36
N ALA A 151 -14.01 -0.92 -17.79
CA ALA A 151 -14.59 -1.94 -18.66
C ALA A 151 -15.73 -2.72 -18.01
N ASP A 152 -15.67 -2.96 -16.69
CA ASP A 152 -16.73 -3.63 -15.94
C ASP A 152 -17.67 -2.68 -15.17
N GLY A 153 -17.44 -1.36 -15.29
CA GLY A 153 -18.27 -0.32 -14.66
C GLY A 153 -18.08 -0.19 -13.15
N SER A 154 -17.06 -0.84 -12.57
CA SER A 154 -16.85 -0.82 -11.12
C SER A 154 -16.16 0.45 -10.61
N ARG A 155 -16.52 0.82 -9.38
CA ARG A 155 -15.85 1.89 -8.62
C ARG A 155 -14.64 1.30 -7.91
N LEU A 156 -13.45 1.75 -8.33
CA LEU A 156 -12.16 1.28 -7.85
C LEU A 156 -11.63 2.18 -6.75
N ALA A 157 -11.07 1.58 -5.68
CA ALA A 157 -10.16 2.25 -4.77
C ALA A 157 -8.81 1.53 -4.74
N LEU A 158 -7.72 2.27 -4.50
CA LEU A 158 -6.37 1.74 -4.43
C LEU A 158 -5.82 1.87 -3.01
N LEU A 159 -5.26 0.77 -2.48
CA LEU A 159 -4.43 0.81 -1.27
C LEU A 159 -2.98 0.57 -1.68
N ILE A 160 -2.17 1.60 -1.57
CA ILE A 160 -0.78 1.65 -2.02
C ILE A 160 0.14 1.47 -0.83
N MET A 161 0.89 0.37 -0.82
CA MET A 161 1.83 0.05 0.24
C MET A 161 3.24 0.46 -0.17
N GLY A 162 3.90 1.28 0.65
CA GLY A 162 5.26 1.73 0.34
C GLY A 162 5.90 2.53 1.47
N ASP A 163 7.08 2.08 1.92
CA ASP A 163 7.93 2.86 2.82
C ASP A 163 8.82 3.81 2.00
N ALA A 164 9.15 4.95 2.59
CA ALA A 164 10.16 5.86 2.08
C ALA A 164 11.57 5.35 2.49
N SER A 165 12.57 6.24 2.55
CA SER A 165 13.94 5.83 2.78
C SER A 165 14.15 5.14 4.13
N ALA A 166 14.88 4.03 4.15
CA ALA A 166 15.35 3.38 5.38
C ALA A 166 16.74 3.89 5.81
N ARG A 167 17.08 5.14 5.48
CA ARG A 167 18.41 5.75 5.69
C ARG A 167 18.37 7.16 6.30
N ARG A 168 17.30 7.47 7.10
CA ARG A 168 17.10 8.80 7.67
C ARG A 168 17.99 9.11 8.87
N THR A 169 18.55 8.10 9.55
CA THR A 169 19.38 8.29 10.73
C THR A 169 20.58 7.32 10.76
N VAL A 170 21.56 7.59 11.60
CA VAL A 170 22.72 6.68 11.78
C VAL A 170 22.28 5.30 12.30
N LYS A 171 21.16 5.23 13.04
CA LYS A 171 20.61 3.98 13.60
C LYS A 171 19.56 3.34 12.68
N ALA A 172 19.27 3.94 11.52
CA ALA A 172 18.35 3.36 10.55
C ALA A 172 18.88 2.01 10.02
N PRO A 173 18.00 1.11 9.55
CA PRO A 173 18.41 -0.19 9.00
C PRO A 173 19.46 -0.09 7.89
N GLY A 174 19.40 0.96 7.04
CA GLY A 174 20.37 1.22 5.98
C GLY A 174 21.49 2.16 6.39
N SER A 175 21.60 2.57 7.67
CA SER A 175 22.47 3.65 8.14
C SER A 175 22.16 5.00 7.45
N LEU A 176 22.76 6.11 7.91
CA LEU A 176 22.46 7.44 7.38
C LEU A 176 22.98 7.61 5.94
N ASP A 177 22.13 8.09 5.07
CA ASP A 177 22.50 8.67 3.77
C ASP A 177 22.00 10.13 3.73
N PRO A 178 22.87 11.12 3.48
CA PRO A 178 22.47 12.54 3.52
C PRO A 178 21.42 12.92 2.46
N ARG A 179 21.22 12.08 1.43
CA ARG A 179 20.19 12.29 0.39
C ARG A 179 18.79 11.86 0.83
N ALA A 180 18.68 11.04 1.90
CA ALA A 180 17.43 10.41 2.31
C ALA A 180 16.35 11.42 2.70
N ASP A 181 16.72 12.44 3.45
CA ASP A 181 15.77 13.46 3.92
C ASP A 181 15.16 14.24 2.74
N ALA A 182 15.98 14.72 1.83
CA ALA A 182 15.53 15.45 0.65
C ALA A 182 14.68 14.59 -0.30
N HIS A 183 15.04 13.29 -0.45
CA HIS A 183 14.25 12.35 -1.23
C HIS A 183 12.85 12.18 -0.63
N ASP A 184 12.75 11.86 0.67
CA ASP A 184 11.47 11.63 1.33
C ASP A 184 10.60 12.89 1.33
N ALA A 185 11.20 14.06 1.57
CA ALA A 185 10.49 15.34 1.48
C ALA A 185 9.93 15.60 0.07
N SER A 186 10.68 15.24 -0.98
CA SER A 186 10.20 15.37 -2.36
C SER A 186 9.01 14.45 -2.66
N VAL A 187 9.04 13.23 -2.16
CA VAL A 187 7.93 12.26 -2.27
C VAL A 187 6.70 12.78 -1.52
N ALA A 188 6.87 13.23 -0.27
CA ALA A 188 5.78 13.78 0.54
C ALA A 188 5.13 14.98 -0.14
N ALA A 189 5.93 15.90 -0.66
CA ALA A 189 5.45 17.08 -1.39
C ALA A 189 4.67 16.69 -2.66
N ALA A 190 5.18 15.74 -3.44
CA ALA A 190 4.53 15.26 -4.65
C ALA A 190 3.18 14.57 -4.35
N LEU A 191 3.12 13.73 -3.30
CA LEU A 191 1.87 13.11 -2.85
C LEU A 191 0.86 14.15 -2.35
N ALA A 192 1.33 15.14 -1.57
CA ALA A 192 0.48 16.22 -1.06
C ALA A 192 -0.11 17.09 -2.18
N ALA A 193 0.67 17.36 -3.22
CA ALA A 193 0.27 18.21 -4.34
C ALA A 193 -0.48 17.45 -5.46
N LEU A 194 -0.64 16.11 -5.39
CA LEU A 194 -1.15 15.27 -6.47
C LEU A 194 -0.28 15.41 -7.74
N ASP A 195 1.03 15.66 -7.55
CA ASP A 195 1.97 15.89 -8.64
C ASP A 195 2.41 14.57 -9.28
N VAL A 196 1.62 14.17 -10.28
CA VAL A 196 1.83 12.92 -11.02
C VAL A 196 3.18 12.92 -11.75
N ASP A 197 3.62 14.06 -12.26
CA ASP A 197 4.88 14.17 -13.01
C ASP A 197 6.08 14.01 -12.08
N ALA A 198 6.05 14.64 -10.92
CA ALA A 198 7.09 14.48 -9.91
C ALA A 198 7.18 13.03 -9.40
N LEU A 199 6.05 12.36 -9.15
CA LEU A 199 6.05 10.94 -8.75
C LEU A 199 6.61 10.03 -9.85
N LEU A 200 6.29 10.27 -11.12
CA LEU A 200 6.83 9.49 -12.24
C LEU A 200 8.30 9.80 -12.53
N ALA A 201 8.78 10.96 -12.12
CA ALA A 201 10.19 11.34 -12.23
C ALA A 201 11.08 10.80 -11.10
N LEU A 202 10.53 10.11 -10.09
CA LEU A 202 11.33 9.49 -9.03
C LEU A 202 12.34 8.51 -9.64
N ASP A 203 13.62 8.71 -9.30
CA ASP A 203 14.73 7.93 -9.84
C ASP A 203 14.77 6.53 -9.20
N PRO A 204 14.70 5.45 -10.01
CA PRO A 204 14.80 4.08 -9.52
C PRO A 204 16.13 3.74 -8.85
N GLU A 205 17.26 4.31 -9.31
CA GLU A 205 18.58 4.03 -8.74
C GLU A 205 18.73 4.72 -7.40
N LEU A 206 18.36 6.00 -7.29
CA LEU A 206 18.37 6.72 -6.03
C LEU A 206 17.46 6.04 -5.00
N SER A 207 16.23 5.66 -5.39
CA SER A 207 15.30 4.98 -4.48
C SER A 207 15.82 3.64 -3.99
N ARG A 208 16.53 2.88 -4.86
CA ARG A 208 17.19 1.64 -4.47
C ARG A 208 18.34 1.89 -3.48
N ASP A 209 19.20 2.89 -3.76
CA ASP A 209 20.31 3.27 -2.88
C ASP A 209 19.80 3.69 -1.50
N LEU A 210 18.69 4.39 -1.45
CA LEU A 210 18.05 4.88 -0.24
C LEU A 210 17.17 3.83 0.46
N LEU A 211 17.06 2.64 -0.09
CA LEU A 211 16.18 1.58 0.43
C LEU A 211 14.73 2.08 0.61
N ALA A 212 14.20 2.76 -0.42
CA ALA A 212 12.84 3.29 -0.48
C ALA A 212 11.95 2.40 -1.37
N PRO A 213 11.36 1.32 -0.84
CA PRO A 213 10.62 0.33 -1.63
C PRO A 213 9.31 0.89 -2.19
N GLY A 214 8.80 2.00 -1.65
CA GLY A 214 7.52 2.58 -2.08
C GLY A 214 7.52 3.17 -3.49
N ARG A 215 8.68 3.52 -4.06
CA ARG A 215 8.80 4.24 -5.33
C ARG A 215 7.93 3.65 -6.45
N ALA A 216 8.06 2.34 -6.73
CA ALA A 216 7.33 1.72 -7.83
C ALA A 216 5.81 1.73 -7.60
N SER A 217 5.36 1.48 -6.37
CA SER A 217 3.95 1.54 -5.99
C SER A 217 3.36 2.95 -6.12
N TRP A 218 4.12 3.99 -5.77
CA TRP A 218 3.69 5.39 -5.95
C TRP A 218 3.61 5.77 -7.43
N GLN A 219 4.48 5.22 -8.28
CA GLN A 219 4.42 5.41 -9.73
C GLN A 219 3.23 4.69 -10.36
N VAL A 220 2.81 3.54 -9.82
CA VAL A 220 1.53 2.90 -10.19
C VAL A 220 0.35 3.81 -9.85
N LEU A 221 0.34 4.38 -8.64
CA LEU A 221 -0.69 5.35 -8.23
C LEU A 221 -0.73 6.57 -9.17
N ALA A 222 0.43 7.13 -9.49
CA ALA A 222 0.54 8.27 -10.40
C ALA A 222 -0.04 7.94 -11.79
N GLY A 223 0.26 6.76 -12.33
CA GLY A 223 -0.30 6.28 -13.60
C GLY A 223 -1.82 6.11 -13.55
N ALA A 224 -2.33 5.57 -12.44
CA ALA A 224 -3.77 5.42 -12.23
C ALA A 224 -4.48 6.78 -12.16
N LEU A 225 -3.91 7.75 -11.43
CA LEU A 225 -4.48 9.10 -11.34
C LEU A 225 -4.46 9.82 -12.68
N ARG A 226 -3.35 9.74 -13.42
CA ARG A 226 -3.22 10.31 -14.77
C ARG A 226 -4.27 9.75 -15.72
N ARG A 227 -4.52 8.45 -15.66
CA ARG A 227 -5.53 7.78 -16.50
C ARG A 227 -6.95 8.17 -16.12
N ALA A 228 -7.24 8.26 -14.83
CA ALA A 228 -8.56 8.63 -14.32
C ALA A 228 -8.88 10.13 -14.49
N THR A 229 -7.86 10.96 -14.61
CA THR A 229 -7.97 12.42 -14.65
C THR A 229 -7.02 12.98 -15.71
N PRO A 230 -7.44 13.06 -16.99
CA PRO A 230 -6.59 13.55 -18.06
C PRO A 230 -6.32 15.06 -18.03
N THR A 231 -7.00 15.79 -17.13
CA THR A 231 -6.79 17.22 -16.86
C THR A 231 -6.07 17.39 -15.52
N ASP A 232 -5.92 18.64 -15.05
CA ASP A 232 -5.28 18.93 -13.76
C ASP A 232 -5.95 18.20 -12.57
N PRO A 233 -5.27 17.25 -11.89
CA PRO A 233 -5.84 16.49 -10.78
C PRO A 233 -6.28 17.39 -9.62
N ALA A 234 -5.55 18.45 -9.31
CA ALA A 234 -5.84 19.35 -8.18
C ALA A 234 -7.23 20.00 -8.25
N ARG A 235 -7.86 20.04 -9.44
CA ARG A 235 -9.22 20.56 -9.61
C ARG A 235 -10.32 19.58 -9.24
N SER A 236 -10.03 18.30 -9.23
CA SER A 236 -11.03 17.24 -9.08
C SER A 236 -10.68 16.20 -8.02
N TRP A 237 -9.55 16.39 -7.35
CA TRP A 237 -9.09 15.53 -6.28
C TRP A 237 -8.63 16.35 -5.08
N HIS A 238 -8.76 15.75 -3.91
CA HIS A 238 -8.24 16.26 -2.64
C HIS A 238 -7.16 15.31 -2.12
N SER A 239 -6.07 15.86 -1.61
CA SER A 239 -5.00 15.12 -0.93
C SER A 239 -4.95 15.55 0.54
N GLU A 240 -4.85 14.57 1.43
CA GLU A 240 -4.66 14.77 2.86
C GLU A 240 -3.43 13.99 3.34
N VAL A 241 -2.39 14.70 3.78
CA VAL A 241 -1.23 14.09 4.44
C VAL A 241 -1.59 13.91 5.92
N ARG A 242 -1.67 12.66 6.37
CA ARG A 242 -2.01 12.28 7.75
C ARG A 242 -0.79 11.99 8.61
N TYR A 243 0.29 11.55 7.97
CA TYR A 243 1.54 11.24 8.66
C TYR A 243 2.73 11.41 7.71
N ASP A 244 3.79 12.04 8.20
CA ASP A 244 5.07 12.20 7.52
C ASP A 244 6.16 12.32 8.59
N ASP A 245 6.81 11.19 8.94
CA ASP A 245 7.89 11.16 9.92
C ASP A 245 8.75 9.90 9.75
N ALA A 246 9.90 9.86 10.43
CA ALA A 246 10.85 8.75 10.41
C ALA A 246 11.27 8.29 11.83
N PRO A 247 10.33 7.83 12.67
CA PRO A 247 10.57 7.57 14.10
C PRO A 247 11.63 6.50 14.36
N PHE A 248 11.84 5.59 13.42
CA PHE A 248 12.84 4.52 13.51
C PHE A 248 13.93 4.66 12.44
N GLY A 249 14.10 5.86 11.87
CA GLY A 249 15.04 6.12 10.80
C GLY A 249 14.57 5.60 9.43
N VAL A 250 13.33 5.15 9.34
CA VAL A 250 12.63 4.80 8.11
C VAL A 250 11.51 5.80 7.88
N GLY A 251 11.47 6.43 6.70
CA GLY A 251 10.42 7.37 6.35
C GLY A 251 9.09 6.66 6.14
N TYR A 252 8.05 7.11 6.85
CA TYR A 252 6.69 6.62 6.75
C TYR A 252 5.77 7.74 6.32
N LEU A 253 4.98 7.48 5.29
CA LEU A 253 4.00 8.41 4.75
C LEU A 253 2.60 7.78 4.82
N VAL A 254 1.62 8.54 5.33
CA VAL A 254 0.21 8.19 5.21
C VAL A 254 -0.50 9.32 4.50
N VAL A 255 -1.03 9.05 3.31
CA VAL A 255 -1.69 10.06 2.49
C VAL A 255 -3.00 9.49 1.93
N GLY A 256 -4.07 10.26 2.03
CA GLY A 256 -5.35 9.94 1.42
C GLY A 256 -5.56 10.80 0.17
N TRP A 257 -5.98 10.19 -0.94
CA TRP A 257 -6.44 10.88 -2.13
C TRP A 257 -7.91 10.55 -2.37
N GLU A 258 -8.74 11.56 -2.50
CA GLU A 258 -10.18 11.42 -2.73
C GLU A 258 -10.64 12.29 -3.87
N ARG A 259 -11.56 11.79 -4.67
CA ARG A 259 -12.18 12.58 -5.72
C ARG A 259 -13.16 13.59 -5.11
N SER A 260 -13.08 14.85 -5.52
CA SER A 260 -13.98 15.91 -5.07
C SER A 260 -15.41 15.65 -5.57
N GLY A 261 -16.41 15.84 -4.69
CA GLY A 261 -17.83 15.70 -5.06
C GLY A 261 -18.47 14.34 -4.73
N HIS A 262 -17.87 13.60 -3.82
CA HIS A 262 -18.50 12.42 -3.18
C HIS A 262 -18.82 12.69 -1.72
#